data_1f919f7c84f8251ad9a641a4bb082405
#
_entry.id   1f919f7c84f8251ad9a641a4bb082405
#
_cell.length_a   1.000
_cell.length_b   1.000
_cell.length_c   1.000
_cell.angle_alpha   90.00
_cell.angle_beta   90.00
_cell.angle_gamma   90.00
#
_symmetry.space_group_name_H-M   'P 1'
#
loop_
_entity.id
_entity.type
_entity.pdbx_description
1 polymer ?
#
loop_
_entity_poly.entity_id
_entity_poly.type
_entity_poly.pdbx_seq_one_letter_code
_entity_poly.pdbx_strand_id
1 'polypeptide(L)'
;VDAARSTVDEVSALLVDSRLTAPEDGQIATIFPKRGELVAPGTPIMNLVVMNDAHVVLNIREDLMPQFKMDGTFRAEVPAIGKKDVEFRIYYISPLGSFATWKSTKQTGSYDLRTFEIHALPVEKVEGLRPGMSVLYQLP
;
A
#
# COMPACT_ATOMS: atom_id res chain seq x y z
N VAL A 1 -3.17 40.05 33.59
CA VAL A 1 -3.59 38.66 33.83
C VAL A 1 -3.64 37.92 32.50
N ASP A 2 -4.13 38.56 31.41
CA ASP A 2 -4.30 37.93 30.09
C ASP A 2 -2.97 37.63 29.40
N ALA A 3 -1.97 38.51 29.49
CA ALA A 3 -0.64 38.27 28.90
C ALA A 3 0.07 37.04 29.52
N ALA A 4 -0.08 36.82 30.82
CA ALA A 4 0.51 35.66 31.47
C ALA A 4 -0.19 34.36 31.10
N ARG A 5 -1.51 34.39 30.82
CA ARG A 5 -2.27 33.25 30.29
C ARG A 5 -1.85 32.90 28.87
N SER A 6 -1.73 33.91 27.99
CA SER A 6 -1.26 33.70 26.61
C SER A 6 0.11 33.05 26.56
N THR A 7 1.04 33.44 27.45
CA THR A 7 2.37 32.83 27.53
C THR A 7 2.30 31.36 27.99
N VAL A 8 1.42 31.07 28.96
CA VAL A 8 1.22 29.67 29.42
C VAL A 8 0.60 28.81 28.32
N ASP A 9 -0.35 29.35 27.59
CA ASP A 9 -1.00 28.62 26.48
C ASP A 9 0.00 28.34 25.33
N GLU A 10 0.88 29.30 25.01
CA GLU A 10 1.94 29.16 24.02
C GLU A 10 2.96 28.08 24.41
N VAL A 11 3.44 28.10 25.66
CA VAL A 11 4.36 27.08 26.18
C VAL A 11 3.68 25.71 26.24
N SER A 12 2.40 25.66 26.56
CA SER A 12 1.63 24.41 26.59
C SER A 12 1.47 23.80 25.21
N ALA A 13 1.26 24.62 24.17
CA ALA A 13 1.20 24.18 22.77
C ALA A 13 2.56 23.59 22.33
N LEU A 14 3.67 24.21 22.68
CA LEU A 14 5.01 23.70 22.38
C LEU A 14 5.28 22.35 23.08
N LEU A 15 4.75 22.14 24.27
CA LEU A 15 4.88 20.87 24.99
C LEU A 15 4.06 19.74 24.34
N VAL A 16 2.89 20.06 23.78
CA VAL A 16 2.09 19.07 23.02
C VAL A 16 2.85 18.62 21.78
N ASP A 17 3.49 19.52 21.06
CA ASP A 17 4.29 19.22 19.87
C ASP A 17 5.57 18.41 20.20
N SER A 18 5.98 18.37 21.45
CA SER A 18 7.12 17.54 21.89
C SER A 18 6.80 16.04 21.96
N ARG A 19 5.53 15.67 21.85
CA ARG A 19 5.08 14.27 21.93
C ARG A 19 4.46 13.83 20.61
N LEU A 20 5.14 12.93 19.90
CA LEU A 20 4.61 12.33 18.68
C LEU A 20 3.67 11.18 19.03
N THR A 21 2.44 11.25 18.54
CA THR A 21 1.44 10.17 18.69
C THR A 21 1.11 9.58 17.33
N ALA A 22 0.87 8.27 17.29
CA ALA A 22 0.42 7.62 16.07
C ALA A 22 -1.02 8.09 15.71
N PRO A 23 -1.28 8.48 14.45
CA PRO A 23 -2.62 8.91 14.02
C PRO A 23 -3.61 7.74 13.95
N GLU A 24 -3.13 6.53 13.76
CA GLU A 24 -3.93 5.30 13.62
C GLU A 24 -3.12 4.06 14.05
N ASP A 25 -3.83 2.94 14.18
CA ASP A 25 -3.22 1.66 14.53
C ASP A 25 -2.37 1.13 13.38
N GLY A 26 -1.12 0.79 13.66
CA GLY A 26 -0.21 0.31 12.63
C GLY A 26 1.10 -0.23 13.19
N GLN A 27 2.00 -0.60 12.30
CA GLN A 27 3.34 -1.05 12.64
C GLN A 27 4.39 -0.03 12.15
N ILE A 28 5.31 0.36 13.03
CA ILE A 28 6.44 1.21 12.64
C ILE A 28 7.40 0.37 11.79
N ALA A 29 7.56 0.77 10.53
CA ALA A 29 8.47 0.10 9.59
C ALA A 29 9.90 0.63 9.69
N THR A 30 10.05 1.94 9.85
CA THR A 30 11.36 2.60 9.88
C THR A 30 11.31 3.82 10.78
N ILE A 31 12.37 4.04 11.55
CA ILE A 31 12.63 5.27 12.30
C ILE A 31 13.88 5.90 11.66
N PHE A 32 13.78 7.14 11.20
CA PHE A 32 14.86 7.82 10.49
C PHE A 32 15.90 8.47 11.41
N PRO A 33 15.53 9.31 12.39
CA PRO A 33 16.50 9.98 13.23
C PRO A 33 17.05 9.07 14.32
N LYS A 34 18.28 9.32 14.70
CA LYS A 34 18.92 8.69 15.85
C LYS A 34 18.67 9.50 17.13
N ARG A 35 18.77 8.84 18.24
CA ARG A 35 18.64 9.51 19.56
C ARG A 35 19.70 10.61 19.68
N GLY A 36 19.26 11.83 20.01
CA GLY A 36 20.11 13.02 20.13
C GLY A 36 20.36 13.78 18.84
N GLU A 37 19.77 13.34 17.74
CA GLU A 37 19.83 14.02 16.46
C GLU A 37 18.83 15.18 16.41
N LEU A 38 19.27 16.33 15.91
CA LEU A 38 18.42 17.49 15.69
C LEU A 38 17.66 17.32 14.36
N VAL A 39 16.34 17.37 14.43
CA VAL A 39 15.45 17.18 13.29
C VAL A 39 14.82 18.52 12.92
N ALA A 40 14.93 18.91 11.65
CA ALA A 40 14.30 20.13 11.16
C ALA A 40 12.79 19.95 10.98
N PRO A 41 12.00 21.04 11.08
CA PRO A 41 10.57 20.99 10.76
C PRO A 41 10.31 20.44 9.35
N GLY A 42 9.34 19.53 9.22
CA GLY A 42 9.00 18.87 7.95
C GLY A 42 9.85 17.64 7.60
N THR A 43 10.83 17.29 8.41
CA THR A 43 11.60 16.05 8.21
C THR A 43 10.78 14.84 8.67
N PRO A 44 10.69 13.78 7.85
CA PRO A 44 10.00 12.54 8.26
C PRO A 44 10.75 11.88 9.42
N ILE A 45 10.01 11.54 10.49
CA ILE A 45 10.57 10.91 11.70
C ILE A 45 10.45 9.39 11.62
N MET A 46 9.31 8.88 11.17
CA MET A 46 9.10 7.44 11.04
C MET A 46 8.04 7.12 9.98
N ASN A 47 8.10 5.89 9.47
CA ASN A 47 7.06 5.34 8.61
C ASN A 47 6.16 4.43 9.44
N LEU A 48 4.87 4.76 9.48
CA LEU A 48 3.83 3.91 10.03
C LEU A 48 3.13 3.17 8.87
N VAL A 49 3.05 1.86 8.97
CA VAL A 49 2.33 1.01 8.00
C VAL A 49 1.03 0.56 8.61
N VAL A 50 -0.08 0.94 7.99
CA VAL A 50 -1.43 0.55 8.39
C VAL A 50 -1.71 -0.83 7.79
N MET A 51 -1.70 -1.87 8.64
CA MET A 51 -1.78 -3.26 8.17
C MET A 51 -3.17 -3.64 7.65
N ASN A 52 -4.21 -2.91 8.08
CA ASN A 52 -5.58 -3.18 7.66
C ASN A 52 -5.88 -2.69 6.23
N ASP A 53 -5.04 -1.82 5.67
CA ASP A 53 -5.19 -1.26 4.32
C ASP A 53 -4.35 -2.01 3.27
N ALA A 54 -3.83 -3.19 3.64
CA ALA A 54 -3.07 -4.00 2.71
C ALA A 54 -3.96 -4.43 1.52
N HIS A 55 -3.57 -4.00 0.33
CA HIS A 55 -4.24 -4.35 -0.92
C HIS A 55 -3.27 -5.01 -1.90
N VAL A 56 -3.83 -5.74 -2.84
CA VAL A 56 -3.08 -6.39 -3.92
C VAL A 56 -3.13 -5.51 -5.16
N VAL A 57 -1.98 -5.33 -5.79
CA VAL A 57 -1.85 -4.68 -7.09
C VAL A 57 -1.48 -5.73 -8.13
N LEU A 58 -2.31 -5.90 -9.14
CA LEU A 58 -2.08 -6.80 -10.26
C LEU A 58 -1.95 -6.00 -11.55
N ASN A 59 -0.99 -6.37 -12.38
CA ASN A 59 -0.86 -5.86 -13.74
C ASN A 59 -1.38 -6.91 -14.73
N ILE A 60 -2.56 -6.69 -15.24
CA ILE A 60 -3.27 -7.64 -16.11
C ILE A 60 -3.14 -7.20 -17.57
N ARG A 61 -2.79 -8.14 -18.45
CA ARG A 61 -2.71 -7.89 -19.87
C ARG A 61 -4.09 -7.57 -20.46
N GLU A 62 -4.10 -6.73 -21.48
CA GLU A 62 -5.30 -6.24 -22.17
C GLU A 62 -6.24 -7.37 -22.61
N ASP A 63 -5.69 -8.47 -23.12
CA ASP A 63 -6.47 -9.63 -23.61
C ASP A 63 -7.22 -10.39 -22.50
N LEU A 64 -6.77 -10.25 -21.24
CA LEU A 64 -7.37 -10.88 -20.06
C LEU A 64 -8.34 -9.95 -19.32
N MET A 65 -8.35 -8.66 -19.64
CA MET A 65 -9.20 -7.66 -18.99
C MET A 65 -10.70 -8.00 -18.96
N PRO A 66 -11.29 -8.66 -19.97
CA PRO A 66 -12.72 -9.02 -19.94
C PRO A 66 -13.12 -9.92 -18.77
N GLN A 67 -12.17 -10.63 -18.16
CA GLN A 67 -12.39 -11.49 -17.00
C GLN A 67 -12.45 -10.72 -15.70
N PHE A 68 -11.93 -9.49 -15.66
CA PHE A 68 -11.83 -8.64 -14.47
C PHE A 68 -12.81 -7.48 -14.56
N LYS A 69 -13.77 -7.44 -13.63
CA LYS A 69 -14.79 -6.38 -13.56
C LYS A 69 -14.71 -5.67 -12.22
N MET A 70 -15.14 -4.43 -12.18
CA MET A 70 -15.33 -3.72 -10.91
C MET A 70 -16.25 -4.53 -9.99
N ASP A 71 -15.91 -4.58 -8.71
CA ASP A 71 -16.58 -5.38 -7.67
C ASP A 71 -16.55 -6.90 -7.89
N GLY A 72 -15.88 -7.37 -8.96
CA GLY A 72 -15.66 -8.79 -9.20
C GLY A 72 -14.66 -9.39 -8.20
N THR A 73 -14.76 -10.70 -7.98
CA THR A 73 -13.82 -11.45 -7.13
C THR A 73 -12.96 -12.38 -7.96
N PHE A 74 -11.75 -12.62 -7.47
CA PHE A 74 -10.85 -13.64 -8.00
C PHE A 74 -10.11 -14.32 -6.87
N ARG A 75 -9.59 -15.53 -7.13
CA ARG A 75 -8.82 -16.31 -6.17
C ARG A 75 -7.36 -16.33 -6.55
N ALA A 76 -6.50 -16.18 -5.56
CA ALA A 76 -5.06 -16.17 -5.77
C ALA A 76 -4.32 -16.82 -4.60
N GLU A 77 -3.11 -17.28 -4.89
CA GLU A 77 -2.22 -17.87 -3.91
C GLU A 77 -1.33 -16.80 -3.29
N VAL A 78 -1.14 -16.87 -1.97
CA VAL A 78 -0.16 -16.06 -1.23
C VAL A 78 0.88 -17.00 -0.61
N PRO A 79 1.97 -17.30 -1.33
CA PRO A 79 2.93 -18.32 -0.90
C PRO A 79 3.60 -18.01 0.44
N ALA A 80 3.84 -16.72 0.72
CA ALA A 80 4.53 -16.28 1.93
C ALA A 80 3.83 -16.69 3.23
N ILE A 81 2.50 -16.89 3.19
CA ILE A 81 1.71 -17.34 4.35
C ILE A 81 1.15 -18.76 4.15
N GLY A 82 1.56 -19.45 3.07
CA GLY A 82 1.13 -20.81 2.76
C GLY A 82 -0.36 -20.95 2.39
N LYS A 83 -1.06 -19.85 2.12
CA LYS A 83 -2.46 -19.87 1.69
C LYS A 83 -2.55 -19.94 0.18
N LYS A 84 -3.19 -21.01 -0.33
CA LYS A 84 -3.31 -21.27 -1.77
C LYS A 84 -4.58 -20.72 -2.40
N ASP A 85 -5.55 -20.29 -1.61
CA ASP A 85 -6.87 -19.91 -2.11
C ASP A 85 -7.44 -18.75 -1.29
N VAL A 86 -6.92 -17.57 -1.56
CA VAL A 86 -7.42 -16.33 -0.94
C VAL A 86 -8.28 -15.60 -1.95
N GLU A 87 -9.50 -15.24 -1.54
CA GLU A 87 -10.43 -14.47 -2.37
C GLU A 87 -10.19 -12.98 -2.21
N PHE A 88 -10.04 -12.30 -3.35
CA PHE A 88 -9.84 -10.86 -3.44
C PHE A 88 -10.97 -10.22 -4.22
N ARG A 89 -11.43 -9.03 -3.78
CA ARG A 89 -12.43 -8.21 -4.47
C ARG A 89 -11.77 -7.00 -5.09
N ILE A 90 -12.05 -6.77 -6.36
CA ILE A 90 -11.55 -5.63 -7.14
C ILE A 90 -12.32 -4.39 -6.74
N TYR A 91 -11.60 -3.33 -6.35
CA TYR A 91 -12.20 -2.02 -6.04
C TYR A 91 -11.70 -0.90 -6.96
N TYR A 92 -10.65 -1.16 -7.74
CA TYR A 92 -10.11 -0.19 -8.67
C TYR A 92 -9.52 -0.89 -9.89
N ILE A 93 -9.82 -0.34 -11.06
CA ILE A 93 -9.21 -0.72 -12.34
C ILE A 93 -8.71 0.56 -12.99
N SER A 94 -7.42 0.62 -13.34
CA SER A 94 -6.84 1.78 -13.99
C SER A 94 -7.50 2.02 -15.36
N PRO A 95 -7.99 3.25 -15.64
CA PRO A 95 -8.56 3.57 -16.97
C PRO A 95 -7.48 3.69 -18.05
N LEU A 96 -6.22 3.78 -17.68
CA LEU A 96 -5.09 3.91 -18.61
C LEU A 96 -4.22 2.66 -18.56
N GLY A 97 -4.01 2.05 -19.72
CA GLY A 97 -3.03 0.98 -19.87
C GLY A 97 -1.61 1.54 -19.83
N SER A 98 -0.74 0.90 -19.07
CA SER A 98 0.70 1.15 -19.05
C SER A 98 1.44 0.12 -19.88
N PHE A 99 2.63 0.48 -20.39
CA PHE A 99 3.51 -0.51 -20.98
C PHE A 99 4.23 -1.23 -19.84
N ALA A 100 4.09 -2.57 -19.80
CA ALA A 100 4.90 -3.35 -18.90
C ALA A 100 6.38 -3.17 -19.25
N THR A 101 7.18 -2.69 -18.31
CA THR A 101 8.65 -2.52 -18.45
C THR A 101 9.38 -3.87 -18.40
N TRP A 102 8.81 -4.92 -18.95
CA TRP A 102 9.49 -6.19 -19.13
C TRP A 102 10.16 -6.17 -20.50
N LYS A 103 11.48 -6.37 -20.51
CA LYS A 103 12.21 -6.63 -21.75
C LYS A 103 11.57 -7.85 -22.41
N SER A 104 10.79 -7.63 -23.46
CA SER A 104 10.30 -8.72 -24.27
C SER A 104 11.50 -9.37 -24.94
N THR A 105 11.79 -10.59 -24.54
CA THR A 105 12.65 -11.48 -25.34
C THR A 105 11.91 -11.67 -26.65
N LYS A 106 12.50 -11.16 -27.74
CA LYS A 106 11.98 -11.25 -29.10
C LYS A 106 11.57 -12.70 -29.41
N GLN A 107 10.29 -12.95 -29.42
CA GLN A 107 9.71 -14.02 -30.23
C GLN A 107 8.67 -13.39 -31.16
N THR A 108 8.89 -13.67 -32.41
CA THR A 108 8.22 -13.22 -33.61
C THR A 108 6.70 -13.11 -33.45
N GLY A 109 6.12 -11.91 -33.66
CA GLY A 109 4.72 -11.74 -34.00
C GLY A 109 3.75 -11.34 -32.89
N SER A 110 4.20 -11.01 -31.69
CA SER A 110 3.34 -10.54 -30.61
C SER A 110 3.33 -9.00 -30.59
N TYR A 111 2.15 -8.40 -30.74
CA TYR A 111 1.95 -6.99 -30.46
C TYR A 111 2.32 -6.72 -28.99
N ASP A 112 2.92 -5.54 -28.71
CA ASP A 112 3.15 -5.07 -27.33
C ASP A 112 1.79 -4.85 -26.66
N LEU A 113 1.29 -5.87 -25.98
CA LEU A 113 0.05 -5.81 -25.23
C LEU A 113 0.25 -4.89 -24.02
N ARG A 114 -0.66 -3.95 -23.88
CA ARG A 114 -0.70 -3.08 -22.70
C ARG A 114 -1.15 -3.86 -21.48
N THR A 115 -0.71 -3.42 -20.31
CA THR A 115 -1.17 -3.93 -19.02
C THR A 115 -2.00 -2.86 -18.32
N PHE A 116 -3.02 -3.29 -17.63
CA PHE A 116 -3.86 -2.46 -16.79
C PHE A 116 -3.64 -2.83 -15.33
N GLU A 117 -3.49 -1.81 -14.51
CA GLU A 117 -3.35 -1.99 -13.08
C GLU A 117 -4.71 -2.18 -12.41
N ILE A 118 -4.82 -3.21 -11.60
CA ILE A 118 -6.03 -3.55 -10.83
C ILE A 118 -5.66 -3.60 -9.36
N HIS A 119 -6.46 -2.96 -8.51
CA HIS A 119 -6.31 -3.07 -7.07
C HIS A 119 -7.46 -3.89 -6.49
N ALA A 120 -7.11 -4.79 -5.58
CA ALA A 120 -8.07 -5.66 -4.91
C ALA A 120 -7.77 -5.79 -3.41
N LEU A 121 -8.83 -5.87 -2.62
CA LEU A 121 -8.78 -6.13 -1.19
C LEU A 121 -9.16 -7.58 -0.91
N PRO A 122 -8.57 -8.23 0.09
CA PRO A 122 -9.03 -9.53 0.52
C PRO A 122 -10.46 -9.42 1.04
N VAL A 123 -11.32 -10.37 0.64
CA VAL A 123 -12.73 -10.40 1.08
C VAL A 123 -12.82 -10.69 2.57
N GLU A 124 -11.96 -11.56 3.07
CA GLU A 124 -11.84 -11.89 4.48
C GLU A 124 -10.50 -11.42 5.03
N LYS A 125 -10.45 -11.10 6.32
CA LYS A 125 -9.20 -10.74 6.99
C LYS A 125 -8.22 -11.91 6.93
N VAL A 126 -7.11 -11.71 6.25
CA VAL A 126 -6.05 -12.71 6.09
C VAL A 126 -4.95 -12.42 7.11
N GLU A 127 -4.86 -13.25 8.15
CA GLU A 127 -3.80 -13.14 9.13
C GLU A 127 -2.43 -13.41 8.51
N GLY A 128 -1.45 -12.56 8.84
CA GLY A 128 -0.10 -12.68 8.35
C GLY A 128 0.15 -12.03 6.99
N LEU A 129 -0.87 -11.48 6.32
CA LEU A 129 -0.68 -10.71 5.09
C LEU A 129 0.05 -9.40 5.41
N ARG A 130 1.12 -9.13 4.66
CA ARG A 130 1.93 -7.91 4.83
C ARG A 130 2.23 -7.26 3.49
N PRO A 131 2.36 -5.92 3.46
CA PRO A 131 2.86 -5.22 2.28
C PRO A 131 4.20 -5.77 1.82
N GLY A 132 4.38 -5.91 0.51
CA GLY A 132 5.58 -6.49 -0.11
C GLY A 132 5.53 -7.99 -0.33
N MET A 133 4.48 -8.69 0.12
CA MET A 133 4.28 -10.10 -0.23
C MET A 133 3.81 -10.26 -1.67
N SER A 134 4.23 -11.36 -2.30
CA SER A 134 3.78 -11.70 -3.66
C SER A 134 2.44 -12.43 -3.61
N VAL A 135 1.59 -12.10 -4.57
CA VAL A 135 0.32 -12.78 -4.84
C VAL A 135 0.39 -13.39 -6.23
N LEU A 136 0.12 -14.68 -6.33
CA LEU A 136 0.16 -15.43 -7.58
C LEU A 136 -1.25 -15.73 -8.03
N TYR A 137 -1.64 -15.15 -9.17
CA TYR A 137 -2.88 -15.48 -9.86
C TYR A 137 -2.58 -16.51 -10.96
N GLN A 138 -3.25 -17.66 -10.88
CA GLN A 138 -3.15 -18.67 -11.93
C GLN A 138 -4.28 -18.42 -12.93
N LEU A 139 -3.90 -18.26 -14.19
CA LEU A 139 -4.85 -18.18 -15.28
C LEU A 139 -5.51 -19.56 -15.48
N PRO A 140 -6.84 -19.61 -15.67
CA PRO A 140 -7.56 -20.85 -15.95
C PRO A 140 -7.13 -21.48 -17.27
#